data_b9b35d03c38c9eb66d9e3728d9b1060e
#
_entry.id   b9b35d03c38c9eb66d9e3728d9b1060e
#
_cell.length_a   1.000
_cell.length_b   1.000
_cell.length_c   1.000
_cell.angle_alpha   90.00
_cell.angle_beta   90.00
_cell.angle_gamma   90.00
#
_symmetry.space_group_name_H-M   'P 1'
#
loop_
_entity.id
_entity.type
_entity.pdbx_description
1 polymer ?
#
loop_
_entity_poly.entity_id
_entity_poly.type
_entity_poly.pdbx_seq_one_letter_code
_entity_poly.pdbx_strand_id
1 'polypeptide(L)'
;MLVDSHCHLDFPELANRIDQVLSSMQSAKVGAALCIGVSLEKMPDVLSLAEQHDNLFASVGVHPEHQDCLEPDVATLLRYAQHVRVIGVGETGLDYYWHKDRPEWQRERFRTHIRAARESHKPLIIHMRDSAEDTLRIMREEGAEAVGGIMHCFTETQAVADSALSLGFYISFSGIVTFKNATTQAGRKVNSLESHSRGNRFALSGTGAVSRQAQ
;
A
#
# COMPACT_ATOMS: atom_id res chain seq x y z
N MET A 1 -3.20 -2.50 20.94
CA MET A 1 -2.01 -2.69 20.08
C MET A 1 -2.35 -2.05 18.74
N LEU A 2 -1.51 -1.15 18.22
CA LEU A 2 -1.64 -0.57 16.90
C LEU A 2 -0.80 -1.38 15.91
N VAL A 3 -1.15 -1.33 14.63
CA VAL A 3 -0.38 -1.91 13.52
C VAL A 3 -0.15 -0.81 12.50
N ASP A 4 1.12 -0.63 12.08
CA ASP A 4 1.42 0.19 10.93
C ASP A 4 1.27 -0.65 9.66
N SER A 5 0.23 -0.38 8.89
CA SER A 5 -0.09 -1.16 7.68
C SER A 5 0.69 -0.74 6.45
N HIS A 6 1.58 0.28 6.54
CA HIS A 6 2.36 0.75 5.40
C HIS A 6 3.56 1.61 5.83
N CYS A 7 4.75 1.06 5.72
CA CYS A 7 6.00 1.77 6.00
C CYS A 7 7.13 1.31 5.06
N HIS A 8 8.20 2.11 4.98
CA HIS A 8 9.40 1.85 4.17
C HIS A 8 10.63 1.85 5.06
N LEU A 9 10.75 0.86 5.96
CA LEU A 9 11.84 0.77 6.93
C LEU A 9 13.17 0.35 6.30
N ASP A 10 13.14 -0.16 5.07
CA ASP A 10 14.29 -0.49 4.23
C ASP A 10 15.01 0.75 3.66
N PHE A 11 14.36 1.92 3.67
CA PHE A 11 14.99 3.14 3.17
C PHE A 11 16.13 3.57 4.09
N PRO A 12 17.27 4.04 3.53
CA PRO A 12 18.49 4.32 4.28
C PRO A 12 18.30 5.22 5.51
N GLU A 13 17.39 6.18 5.43
CA GLU A 13 17.08 7.12 6.52
C GLU A 13 16.50 6.40 7.75
N LEU A 14 15.87 5.25 7.58
CA LEU A 14 15.27 4.46 8.65
C LEU A 14 16.07 3.19 8.93
N ALA A 15 16.52 2.48 7.91
CA ALA A 15 17.31 1.25 8.02
C ALA A 15 18.57 1.46 8.87
N ASN A 16 19.29 2.58 8.69
CA ASN A 16 20.50 2.91 9.45
C ASN A 16 20.26 3.17 10.96
N ARG A 17 18.99 3.24 11.40
CA ARG A 17 18.60 3.43 12.80
C ARG A 17 17.43 2.54 13.20
N ILE A 18 17.36 1.36 12.64
CA ILE A 18 16.20 0.45 12.81
C ILE A 18 15.89 0.16 14.28
N ASP A 19 16.90 -0.02 15.15
CA ASP A 19 16.72 -0.25 16.58
C ASP A 19 16.00 0.91 17.27
N GLN A 20 16.32 2.16 16.89
CA GLN A 20 15.63 3.34 17.41
C GLN A 20 14.19 3.41 16.92
N VAL A 21 13.93 3.05 15.67
CA VAL A 21 12.58 3.00 15.09
C VAL A 21 11.75 1.97 15.83
N LEU A 22 12.25 0.76 16.02
CA LEU A 22 11.55 -0.32 16.74
C LEU A 22 11.27 0.04 18.20
N SER A 23 12.23 0.66 18.89
CA SER A 23 12.03 1.17 20.26
C SER A 23 10.93 2.25 20.30
N SER A 24 10.90 3.15 19.31
CA SER A 24 9.85 4.17 19.20
C SER A 24 8.48 3.56 18.91
N MET A 25 8.40 2.54 18.03
CA MET A 25 7.19 1.77 17.78
C MET A 25 6.64 1.14 19.07
N GLN A 26 7.51 0.48 19.83
CA GLN A 26 7.13 -0.13 21.12
C GLN A 26 6.57 0.92 22.09
N SER A 27 7.26 2.06 22.23
CA SER A 27 6.85 3.17 23.09
C SER A 27 5.49 3.74 22.68
N ALA A 28 5.22 3.79 21.38
CA ALA A 28 3.96 4.23 20.77
C ALA A 28 2.89 3.12 20.76
N LYS A 29 3.16 1.94 21.33
CA LYS A 29 2.26 0.77 21.31
C LYS A 29 1.94 0.26 19.91
N VAL A 30 2.81 0.50 18.92
CA VAL A 30 2.77 -0.11 17.60
C VAL A 30 3.42 -1.48 17.68
N GLY A 31 2.62 -2.53 17.64
CA GLY A 31 3.08 -3.90 17.88
C GLY A 31 3.54 -4.64 16.64
N ALA A 32 3.18 -4.16 15.45
CA ALA A 32 3.62 -4.73 14.17
C ALA A 32 3.65 -3.67 13.07
N ALA A 33 4.46 -3.91 12.03
CA ALA A 33 4.51 -3.07 10.85
C ALA A 33 4.67 -3.88 9.56
N LEU A 34 4.09 -3.38 8.47
CA LEU A 34 4.21 -3.93 7.13
C LEU A 34 5.17 -3.07 6.31
N CYS A 35 6.37 -3.63 6.05
CA CYS A 35 7.37 -3.03 5.18
C CYS A 35 6.99 -3.29 3.71
N ILE A 36 6.86 -2.23 2.94
CA ILE A 36 6.27 -2.28 1.61
C ILE A 36 7.35 -2.45 0.54
N GLY A 37 7.23 -3.51 -0.26
CA GLY A 37 8.04 -3.70 -1.46
C GLY A 37 7.61 -2.73 -2.56
N VAL A 38 8.57 -2.00 -3.12
CA VAL A 38 8.34 -1.02 -4.19
C VAL A 38 9.09 -1.32 -5.47
N SER A 39 10.08 -2.23 -5.42
CA SER A 39 10.79 -2.75 -6.60
C SER A 39 11.36 -4.15 -6.32
N LEU A 40 11.56 -4.95 -7.37
CA LEU A 40 12.13 -6.29 -7.23
C LEU A 40 13.59 -6.26 -6.78
N GLU A 41 14.33 -5.23 -7.16
CA GLU A 41 15.73 -5.02 -6.77
C GLU A 41 15.88 -4.82 -5.26
N LYS A 42 14.87 -4.22 -4.60
CA LYS A 42 14.85 -3.94 -3.17
C LYS A 42 14.20 -5.03 -2.32
N MET A 43 13.56 -6.00 -2.96
CA MET A 43 12.90 -7.09 -2.21
C MET A 43 13.82 -7.84 -1.23
N PRO A 44 15.13 -8.12 -1.55
CA PRO A 44 16.02 -8.74 -0.58
C PRO A 44 16.19 -7.92 0.70
N ASP A 45 16.27 -6.58 0.61
CA ASP A 45 16.43 -5.69 1.77
C ASP A 45 15.16 -5.70 2.64
N VAL A 46 13.97 -5.60 2.00
CA VAL A 46 12.66 -5.65 2.67
C VAL A 46 12.45 -6.99 3.39
N LEU A 47 12.80 -8.11 2.73
CA LEU A 47 12.69 -9.44 3.34
C LEU A 47 13.65 -9.62 4.50
N SER A 48 14.90 -9.18 4.35
CA SER A 48 15.91 -9.26 5.41
C SER A 48 15.44 -8.57 6.70
N LEU A 49 14.82 -7.39 6.60
CA LEU A 49 14.22 -6.71 7.74
C LEU A 49 13.08 -7.53 8.38
N ALA A 50 12.20 -8.08 7.57
CA ALA A 50 11.07 -8.87 8.07
C ALA A 50 11.51 -10.21 8.70
N GLU A 51 12.65 -10.77 8.27
CA GLU A 51 13.23 -11.99 8.86
C GLU A 51 13.95 -11.73 10.17
N GLN A 52 14.61 -10.57 10.30
CA GLN A 52 15.36 -10.20 11.49
C GLN A 52 14.48 -9.75 12.67
N HIS A 53 13.22 -9.36 12.42
CA HIS A 53 12.34 -8.80 13.42
C HIS A 53 10.94 -9.44 13.38
N ASP A 54 10.55 -10.12 14.45
CA ASP A 54 9.31 -10.89 14.52
C ASP A 54 8.03 -10.07 14.33
N ASN A 55 8.09 -8.79 14.60
CA ASN A 55 6.98 -7.86 14.47
C ASN A 55 6.97 -7.09 13.14
N LEU A 56 7.89 -7.42 12.22
CA LEU A 56 7.90 -6.86 10.86
C LEU A 56 7.44 -7.90 9.84
N PHE A 57 6.66 -7.44 8.90
CA PHE A 57 6.16 -8.21 7.76
C PHE A 57 6.52 -7.48 6.47
N ALA A 58 6.42 -8.16 5.34
CA ALA A 58 6.74 -7.63 4.03
C ALA A 58 5.54 -7.73 3.06
N SER A 59 5.51 -6.88 2.06
CA SER A 59 4.76 -7.09 0.83
C SER A 59 5.71 -7.22 -0.35
N VAL A 60 5.23 -7.80 -1.45
CA VAL A 60 5.98 -7.88 -2.71
C VAL A 60 5.27 -7.10 -3.80
N GLY A 61 5.97 -6.16 -4.43
CA GLY A 61 5.40 -5.39 -5.52
C GLY A 61 6.40 -4.45 -6.19
N VAL A 62 5.93 -3.84 -7.29
CA VAL A 62 6.65 -2.79 -8.03
C VAL A 62 5.74 -1.60 -8.18
N HIS A 63 6.14 -0.50 -7.57
CA HIS A 63 5.38 0.75 -7.53
C HIS A 63 5.18 1.33 -8.94
N PRO A 64 4.02 1.93 -9.24
CA PRO A 64 3.73 2.46 -10.58
C PRO A 64 4.65 3.61 -11.04
N GLU A 65 5.34 4.30 -10.14
CA GLU A 65 6.32 5.32 -10.54
C GLU A 65 7.64 4.75 -11.08
N HIS A 66 7.98 3.50 -10.76
CA HIS A 66 9.24 2.89 -11.18
C HIS A 66 9.16 2.46 -12.64
N GLN A 67 9.65 3.31 -13.56
CA GLN A 67 9.70 3.00 -15.00
C GLN A 67 10.92 2.16 -15.36
N ASP A 68 12.09 2.55 -14.85
CA ASP A 68 13.38 1.88 -15.14
C ASP A 68 13.71 0.85 -14.05
N CYS A 69 12.96 -0.24 -13.99
CA CYS A 69 13.12 -1.32 -13.01
C CYS A 69 12.93 -2.69 -13.66
N LEU A 70 13.26 -3.76 -12.93
CA LEU A 70 12.90 -5.11 -13.35
C LEU A 70 11.40 -5.27 -13.39
N GLU A 71 10.85 -5.46 -14.59
CA GLU A 71 9.42 -5.67 -14.77
C GLU A 71 8.99 -7.00 -14.16
N PRO A 72 8.02 -7.02 -13.25
CA PRO A 72 7.59 -8.25 -12.59
C PRO A 72 6.74 -9.11 -13.51
N ASP A 73 6.96 -10.40 -13.48
CA ASP A 73 6.01 -11.40 -13.95
C ASP A 73 5.31 -12.11 -12.77
N VAL A 74 4.23 -12.80 -13.06
CA VAL A 74 3.44 -13.52 -12.05
C VAL A 74 4.30 -14.53 -11.29
N ALA A 75 5.17 -15.28 -11.99
CA ALA A 75 6.01 -16.31 -11.37
C ALA A 75 7.02 -15.72 -10.37
N THR A 76 7.61 -14.57 -10.70
CA THR A 76 8.54 -13.86 -9.81
C THR A 76 7.81 -13.33 -8.57
N LEU A 77 6.63 -12.71 -8.73
CA LEU A 77 5.83 -12.24 -7.60
C LEU A 77 5.39 -13.40 -6.70
N LEU A 78 4.97 -14.52 -7.28
CA LEU A 78 4.59 -15.72 -6.52
C LEU A 78 5.75 -16.31 -5.73
N ARG A 79 6.95 -16.35 -6.31
CA ARG A 79 8.15 -16.84 -5.60
C ARG A 79 8.41 -16.05 -4.32
N TYR A 80 8.29 -14.71 -4.35
CA TYR A 80 8.39 -13.88 -3.14
C TYR A 80 7.17 -14.06 -2.23
N ALA A 81 5.97 -14.12 -2.80
CA ALA A 81 4.73 -14.27 -2.04
C ALA A 81 4.64 -15.60 -1.26
N GLN A 82 5.39 -16.64 -1.63
CA GLN A 82 5.48 -17.90 -0.87
C GLN A 82 6.21 -17.73 0.47
N HIS A 83 7.01 -16.68 0.64
CA HIS A 83 7.72 -16.44 1.88
C HIS A 83 6.74 -16.13 3.03
N VAL A 84 6.96 -16.75 4.20
CA VAL A 84 6.04 -16.65 5.37
C VAL A 84 5.87 -15.21 5.88
N ARG A 85 6.90 -14.39 5.74
CA ARG A 85 6.86 -12.97 6.16
C ARG A 85 6.20 -12.06 5.13
N VAL A 86 5.98 -12.50 3.90
CA VAL A 86 5.26 -11.73 2.87
C VAL A 86 3.76 -11.97 3.05
N ILE A 87 3.03 -10.94 3.45
CA ILE A 87 1.61 -11.03 3.79
C ILE A 87 0.69 -10.29 2.81
N GLY A 88 1.25 -9.64 1.78
CA GLY A 88 0.49 -8.91 0.77
C GLY A 88 1.24 -8.76 -0.54
N VAL A 89 0.51 -8.45 -1.61
CA VAL A 89 1.05 -8.12 -2.93
C VAL A 89 0.85 -6.63 -3.19
N GLY A 90 1.93 -5.93 -3.40
CA GLY A 90 2.00 -4.47 -3.55
C GLY A 90 3.29 -3.91 -2.89
N GLU A 91 3.56 -2.63 -3.05
CA GLU A 91 2.64 -1.61 -3.57
C GLU A 91 2.57 -1.71 -5.09
N THR A 92 1.38 -1.60 -5.64
CA THR A 92 1.10 -1.64 -7.07
C THR A 92 -0.11 -0.77 -7.38
N GLY A 93 -0.41 -0.53 -8.64
CA GLY A 93 -1.55 0.28 -9.05
C GLY A 93 -1.19 1.23 -10.17
N LEU A 94 -1.79 2.43 -10.16
CA LEU A 94 -1.62 3.41 -11.23
C LEU A 94 -1.31 4.80 -10.65
N ASP A 95 -0.36 5.51 -11.26
CA ASP A 95 -0.06 6.92 -10.98
C ASP A 95 -0.06 7.74 -12.28
N TYR A 96 -1.13 8.48 -12.51
CA TYR A 96 -1.26 9.38 -13.67
C TYR A 96 -0.89 10.83 -13.34
N TYR A 97 -0.54 11.13 -12.10
CA TYR A 97 0.01 12.44 -11.75
C TYR A 97 1.41 12.62 -12.36
N TRP A 98 2.26 11.59 -12.23
CA TRP A 98 3.60 11.57 -12.82
C TRP A 98 3.59 11.10 -14.28
N HIS A 99 2.71 10.16 -14.62
CA HIS A 99 2.58 9.57 -15.97
C HIS A 99 1.27 10.00 -16.63
N LYS A 100 1.21 11.27 -17.03
CA LYS A 100 0.00 11.88 -17.63
C LYS A 100 -0.39 11.28 -18.99
N ASP A 101 0.54 10.61 -19.66
CA ASP A 101 0.34 9.84 -20.87
C ASP A 101 -0.40 8.51 -20.64
N ARG A 102 -0.66 8.16 -19.37
CA ARG A 102 -1.38 6.94 -18.97
C ARG A 102 -0.84 5.68 -19.64
N PRO A 103 0.44 5.32 -19.41
CA PRO A 103 1.13 4.30 -20.17
C PRO A 103 0.55 2.90 -19.95
N GLU A 104 0.50 2.10 -21.04
CA GLU A 104 -0.02 0.73 -20.98
C GLU A 104 0.79 -0.16 -20.06
N TRP A 105 2.11 0.03 -19.96
CA TRP A 105 2.96 -0.76 -19.09
C TRP A 105 2.54 -0.67 -17.60
N GLN A 106 2.04 0.49 -17.12
CA GLN A 106 1.50 0.57 -15.75
C GLN A 106 0.25 -0.31 -15.60
N ARG A 107 -0.66 -0.27 -16.56
CA ARG A 107 -1.90 -1.05 -16.53
C ARG A 107 -1.60 -2.55 -16.57
N GLU A 108 -0.68 -2.99 -17.44
CA GLU A 108 -0.29 -4.41 -17.51
C GLU A 108 0.46 -4.86 -16.25
N ARG A 109 1.35 -4.02 -15.69
CA ARG A 109 2.00 -4.29 -14.41
C ARG A 109 0.96 -4.47 -13.30
N PHE A 110 -0.04 -3.59 -13.24
CA PHE A 110 -1.11 -3.70 -12.25
C PHE A 110 -1.90 -5.00 -12.40
N ARG A 111 -2.26 -5.38 -13.63
CA ARG A 111 -2.90 -6.68 -13.92
C ARG A 111 -2.06 -7.86 -13.45
N THR A 112 -0.76 -7.82 -13.73
CA THR A 112 0.19 -8.84 -13.29
C THR A 112 0.18 -9.04 -11.77
N HIS A 113 0.16 -7.94 -11.01
CA HIS A 113 0.07 -8.01 -9.55
C HIS A 113 -1.27 -8.57 -9.06
N ILE A 114 -2.39 -8.18 -9.67
CA ILE A 114 -3.71 -8.72 -9.31
C ILE A 114 -3.74 -10.24 -9.55
N ARG A 115 -3.22 -10.71 -10.67
CA ARG A 115 -3.13 -12.15 -10.99
C ARG A 115 -2.28 -12.88 -9.95
N ALA A 116 -1.11 -12.35 -9.61
CA ALA A 116 -0.24 -12.93 -8.57
C ALA A 116 -0.89 -12.93 -7.18
N ALA A 117 -1.58 -11.86 -6.81
CA ALA A 117 -2.32 -11.76 -5.55
C ALA A 117 -3.42 -12.84 -5.45
N ARG A 118 -4.19 -13.03 -6.51
CA ARG A 118 -5.24 -14.05 -6.59
C ARG A 118 -4.69 -15.46 -6.48
N GLU A 119 -3.60 -15.75 -7.19
CA GLU A 119 -2.97 -17.08 -7.19
C GLU A 119 -2.30 -17.39 -5.84
N SER A 120 -1.69 -16.39 -5.19
CA SER A 120 -1.10 -16.54 -3.86
C SER A 120 -2.11 -16.42 -2.70
N HIS A 121 -3.37 -16.06 -2.98
CA HIS A 121 -4.41 -15.78 -1.98
C HIS A 121 -3.98 -14.70 -0.96
N LYS A 122 -3.25 -13.68 -1.42
CA LYS A 122 -2.78 -12.58 -0.58
C LYS A 122 -3.48 -11.27 -0.94
N PRO A 123 -3.77 -10.40 0.07
CA PRO A 123 -4.43 -9.11 -0.18
C PRO A 123 -3.52 -8.18 -1.00
N LEU A 124 -4.16 -7.27 -1.73
CA LEU A 124 -3.51 -6.23 -2.52
C LEU A 124 -3.27 -4.97 -1.69
N ILE A 125 -2.14 -4.29 -1.97
CA ILE A 125 -1.85 -2.95 -1.48
C ILE A 125 -1.79 -2.02 -2.68
N ILE A 126 -2.82 -1.18 -2.85
CA ILE A 126 -3.04 -0.43 -4.09
C ILE A 126 -2.73 1.05 -3.89
N HIS A 127 -1.79 1.53 -4.71
CA HIS A 127 -1.55 2.93 -4.98
C HIS A 127 -2.50 3.44 -6.06
N MET A 128 -3.10 4.61 -5.83
CA MET A 128 -4.01 5.23 -6.79
C MET A 128 -3.87 6.74 -6.75
N ARG A 129 -3.41 7.35 -7.84
CA ARG A 129 -3.25 8.79 -7.95
C ARG A 129 -3.64 9.29 -9.34
N ASP A 130 -4.66 10.16 -9.40
CA ASP A 130 -5.25 10.68 -10.64
C ASP A 130 -5.70 9.58 -11.64
N SER A 131 -6.00 8.37 -11.15
CA SER A 131 -6.20 7.16 -11.96
C SER A 131 -7.43 6.34 -11.55
N ALA A 132 -8.36 6.91 -10.79
CA ALA A 132 -9.45 6.19 -10.14
C ALA A 132 -10.30 5.35 -11.11
N GLU A 133 -10.64 5.88 -12.28
CA GLU A 133 -11.47 5.19 -13.29
C GLU A 133 -10.79 3.90 -13.77
N ASP A 134 -9.55 4.01 -14.25
CA ASP A 134 -8.78 2.86 -14.76
C ASP A 134 -8.45 1.86 -13.65
N THR A 135 -8.09 2.36 -12.45
CA THR A 135 -7.81 1.51 -11.30
C THR A 135 -9.02 0.63 -10.96
N LEU A 136 -10.19 1.22 -10.76
CA LEU A 136 -11.41 0.47 -10.42
C LEU A 136 -11.88 -0.44 -11.57
N ARG A 137 -11.69 -0.03 -12.82
CA ARG A 137 -11.99 -0.85 -13.99
C ARG A 137 -11.12 -2.11 -14.01
N ILE A 138 -9.80 -1.95 -13.91
CA ILE A 138 -8.84 -3.07 -13.92
C ILE A 138 -9.07 -4.01 -12.73
N MET A 139 -9.34 -3.48 -11.55
CA MET A 139 -9.67 -4.29 -10.37
C MET A 139 -10.87 -5.23 -10.66
N ARG A 140 -11.92 -4.72 -11.32
CA ARG A 140 -13.08 -5.55 -11.69
C ARG A 140 -12.76 -6.53 -12.80
N GLU A 141 -12.08 -6.10 -13.86
CA GLU A 141 -11.69 -6.93 -15.00
C GLU A 141 -10.83 -8.14 -14.57
N GLU A 142 -9.92 -7.93 -13.63
CA GLU A 142 -9.02 -8.97 -13.13
C GLU A 142 -9.54 -9.70 -11.88
N GLY A 143 -10.73 -9.36 -11.38
CA GLY A 143 -11.36 -10.05 -10.24
C GLY A 143 -10.61 -9.84 -8.93
N ALA A 144 -10.17 -8.61 -8.64
CA ALA A 144 -9.42 -8.26 -7.43
C ALA A 144 -10.23 -8.48 -6.14
N GLU A 145 -11.57 -8.49 -6.22
CA GLU A 145 -12.47 -8.78 -5.11
C GLU A 145 -12.27 -10.17 -4.50
N ALA A 146 -11.69 -11.10 -5.25
CA ALA A 146 -11.42 -12.46 -4.76
C ALA A 146 -10.40 -12.48 -3.59
N VAL A 147 -9.55 -11.46 -3.48
CA VAL A 147 -8.52 -11.35 -2.44
C VAL A 147 -8.68 -10.10 -1.59
N GLY A 148 -9.37 -9.07 -2.09
CA GLY A 148 -9.49 -7.79 -1.41
C GLY A 148 -8.15 -7.10 -1.20
N GLY A 149 -8.08 -6.18 -0.23
CA GLY A 149 -6.86 -5.47 0.08
C GLY A 149 -7.09 -4.08 0.64
N ILE A 150 -6.13 -3.18 0.40
CA ILE A 150 -6.12 -1.81 0.93
C ILE A 150 -5.92 -0.82 -0.23
N MET A 151 -6.80 0.18 -0.32
CA MET A 151 -6.55 1.39 -1.11
C MET A 151 -5.68 2.31 -0.26
N HIS A 152 -4.36 2.34 -0.54
CA HIS A 152 -3.39 3.06 0.27
C HIS A 152 -3.45 4.56 0.04
N CYS A 153 -3.23 5.33 1.13
CA CYS A 153 -3.13 6.80 1.12
C CYS A 153 -4.25 7.49 0.32
N PHE A 154 -5.48 7.07 0.57
CA PHE A 154 -6.65 7.43 -0.23
C PHE A 154 -6.94 8.93 -0.19
N THR A 155 -7.05 9.55 -1.36
CA THR A 155 -7.33 10.99 -1.54
C THR A 155 -8.52 11.28 -2.46
N GLU A 156 -9.17 10.24 -2.98
CA GLU A 156 -10.22 10.32 -3.97
C GLU A 156 -11.61 10.66 -3.38
N THR A 157 -12.62 10.64 -4.24
CA THR A 157 -14.01 10.99 -3.89
C THR A 157 -14.71 9.87 -3.10
N GLN A 158 -15.83 10.23 -2.45
CA GLN A 158 -16.70 9.26 -1.78
C GLN A 158 -17.17 8.14 -2.72
N ALA A 159 -17.58 8.48 -3.95
CA ALA A 159 -18.04 7.48 -4.92
C ALA A 159 -16.95 6.46 -5.29
N VAL A 160 -15.69 6.88 -5.34
CA VAL A 160 -14.54 5.99 -5.55
C VAL A 160 -14.32 5.11 -4.32
N ALA A 161 -14.43 5.67 -3.11
CA ALA A 161 -14.35 4.90 -1.87
C ALA A 161 -15.45 3.84 -1.79
N ASP A 162 -16.70 4.21 -2.06
CA ASP A 162 -17.85 3.28 -2.06
C ASP A 162 -17.65 2.13 -3.06
N SER A 163 -17.09 2.45 -4.24
CA SER A 163 -16.75 1.45 -5.25
C SER A 163 -15.67 0.48 -4.77
N ALA A 164 -14.60 0.97 -4.13
CA ALA A 164 -13.55 0.12 -3.58
C ALA A 164 -14.06 -0.73 -2.41
N LEU A 165 -14.86 -0.15 -1.50
CA LEU A 165 -15.50 -0.86 -0.40
C LEU A 165 -16.42 -1.99 -0.90
N SER A 166 -17.15 -1.76 -1.99
CA SER A 166 -18.03 -2.78 -2.61
C SER A 166 -17.25 -3.98 -3.18
N LEU A 167 -15.98 -3.76 -3.58
CA LEU A 167 -15.05 -4.81 -3.99
C LEU A 167 -14.32 -5.48 -2.81
N GLY A 168 -14.69 -5.18 -1.56
CA GLY A 168 -14.10 -5.79 -0.38
C GLY A 168 -12.79 -5.15 0.10
N PHE A 169 -12.40 -4.00 -0.46
CA PHE A 169 -11.18 -3.29 -0.05
C PHE A 169 -11.39 -2.42 1.17
N TYR A 170 -10.33 -2.24 1.94
CA TYR A 170 -10.23 -1.25 3.00
C TYR A 170 -9.73 0.08 2.44
N ILE A 171 -10.12 1.19 3.08
CA ILE A 171 -9.61 2.52 2.77
C ILE A 171 -8.59 2.91 3.82
N SER A 172 -7.37 3.25 3.41
CA SER A 172 -6.30 3.66 4.30
C SER A 172 -6.01 5.15 4.15
N PHE A 173 -5.84 5.81 5.28
CA PHE A 173 -5.46 7.21 5.36
C PHE A 173 -4.05 7.33 5.94
N SER A 174 -3.21 8.17 5.33
CA SER A 174 -1.86 8.46 5.81
C SER A 174 -1.77 9.88 6.38
N GLY A 175 -0.58 10.29 6.78
CA GLY A 175 -0.31 11.62 7.33
C GLY A 175 -0.77 12.81 6.49
N ILE A 176 -1.07 12.61 5.22
CA ILE A 176 -1.62 13.65 4.33
C ILE A 176 -2.92 14.27 4.87
N VAL A 177 -3.72 13.52 5.65
CA VAL A 177 -4.95 14.04 6.28
C VAL A 177 -4.69 15.13 7.31
N THR A 178 -3.44 15.27 7.79
CA THR A 178 -3.04 16.29 8.75
C THR A 178 -2.60 17.60 8.10
N PHE A 179 -2.50 17.68 6.79
CA PHE A 179 -2.10 18.91 6.09
C PHE A 179 -3.24 19.92 6.08
N LYS A 180 -2.91 21.22 6.22
CA LYS A 180 -3.90 22.31 6.24
C LYS A 180 -4.86 22.29 5.05
N ASN A 181 -4.36 21.91 3.88
CA ASN A 181 -5.15 21.82 2.64
C ASN A 181 -5.92 20.49 2.52
N ALA A 182 -5.59 19.47 3.32
CA ALA A 182 -6.32 18.20 3.35
C ALA A 182 -7.64 18.31 4.09
N THR A 183 -7.77 19.24 5.05
CA THR A 183 -9.00 19.46 5.83
C THR A 183 -10.19 19.90 4.97
N THR A 184 -9.97 20.43 3.77
CA THR A 184 -11.05 20.78 2.83
C THR A 184 -11.53 19.59 1.98
N GLN A 185 -10.71 18.56 1.78
CA GLN A 185 -11.10 17.40 0.97
C GLN A 185 -11.03 16.07 1.74
N ALA A 186 -9.89 15.71 2.34
CA ALA A 186 -9.72 14.42 3.01
C ALA A 186 -10.38 14.40 4.41
N GLY A 187 -10.26 15.46 5.22
CA GLY A 187 -10.84 15.51 6.57
C GLY A 187 -12.37 15.55 6.57
N ARG A 188 -12.99 16.23 5.60
CA ARG A 188 -14.45 16.17 5.39
C ARG A 188 -14.90 14.80 4.87
N LYS A 189 -14.07 14.14 4.06
CA LYS A 189 -14.34 12.81 3.53
C LYS A 189 -14.25 11.74 4.62
N VAL A 190 -13.28 11.80 5.53
CA VAL A 190 -13.18 10.87 6.67
C VAL A 190 -14.43 10.91 7.53
N ASN A 191 -14.88 12.09 7.92
CA ASN A 191 -16.10 12.26 8.74
C ASN A 191 -17.37 11.78 8.02
N SER A 192 -17.43 11.90 6.68
CA SER A 192 -18.57 11.40 5.90
C SER A 192 -18.52 9.88 5.70
N LEU A 193 -17.33 9.29 5.58
CA LEU A 193 -17.14 7.84 5.45
C LEU A 193 -17.48 7.11 6.75
N GLU A 194 -17.13 7.68 7.91
CA GLU A 194 -17.51 7.13 9.22
C GLU A 194 -19.03 7.07 9.43
N SER A 195 -19.77 8.02 8.86
CA SER A 195 -21.22 8.09 9.01
C SER A 195 -22.02 7.13 8.11
N HIS A 196 -21.41 6.57 7.06
CA HIS A 196 -22.10 5.77 6.05
C HIS A 196 -21.69 4.27 6.00
N SER A 197 -20.61 3.87 6.70
CA SER A 197 -20.13 2.50 6.63
C SER A 197 -20.83 1.59 7.64
N ARG A 198 -21.70 0.72 7.18
CA ARG A 198 -22.16 -0.47 7.93
C ARG A 198 -21.02 -1.51 7.98
N GLY A 199 -19.98 -1.22 8.76
CA GLY A 199 -18.83 -2.09 8.96
C GLY A 199 -17.53 -1.32 8.75
N ASN A 200 -16.84 -0.99 9.84
CA ASN A 200 -15.60 -0.22 9.87
C ASN A 200 -14.49 -0.87 9.03
N ARG A 201 -14.41 -0.54 7.74
CA ARG A 201 -13.32 -0.98 6.84
C ARG A 201 -12.35 0.17 6.57
N PHE A 202 -11.83 0.78 7.64
CA PHE A 202 -10.84 1.84 7.54
C PHE A 202 -9.57 1.46 8.30
N ALA A 203 -8.42 1.77 7.73
CA ALA A 203 -7.12 1.62 8.36
C ALA A 203 -6.38 2.96 8.37
N LEU A 204 -5.70 3.26 9.47
CA LEU A 204 -4.77 4.38 9.55
C LEU A 204 -3.36 3.81 9.32
N SER A 205 -2.66 4.27 8.29
CA SER A 205 -1.25 3.95 8.08
C SER A 205 -0.35 4.99 8.75
N GLY A 206 0.67 4.53 9.47
CA GLY A 206 1.53 5.37 10.33
C GLY A 206 2.56 6.24 9.61
N THR A 207 2.60 6.25 8.28
CA THR A 207 3.60 6.97 7.47
C THR A 207 3.71 8.48 7.75
N GLY A 208 2.78 9.06 8.51
CA GLY A 208 2.81 10.47 8.89
C GLY A 208 3.69 10.84 10.09
N ALA A 209 4.08 9.89 10.94
CA ALA A 209 4.78 10.18 12.18
C ALA A 209 6.31 10.23 12.02
N VAL A 210 6.86 9.58 11.01
CA VAL A 210 8.32 9.44 10.82
C VAL A 210 8.89 10.49 9.85
N SER A 211 8.10 11.01 8.90
CA SER A 211 8.57 11.97 7.90
C SER A 211 8.75 13.42 8.41
N ARG A 212 8.35 13.75 9.65
CA ARG A 212 8.48 15.12 10.20
C ARG A 212 9.86 15.50 10.74
N GLN A 213 10.84 14.60 10.71
CA GLN A 213 12.21 14.92 11.16
C GLN A 213 13.24 15.12 10.03
N ALA A 214 12.80 15.07 8.77
CA ALA A 214 13.65 15.33 7.61
C ALA A 214 13.17 16.57 6.84
N GLN A 215 13.15 17.74 7.51
CA GLN A 215 13.21 19.08 6.92
C GLN A 215 14.08 19.95 7.77
#